data_1c329b8bed6a391b8afa0cdcc7654592
#
_entry.id   1c329b8bed6a391b8afa0cdcc7654592
#
_cell.length_a   1.000
_cell.length_b   1.000
_cell.length_c   1.000
_cell.angle_alpha   90.00
_cell.angle_beta   90.00
_cell.angle_gamma   90.00
#
_symmetry.space_group_name_H-M   'P 1'
#
loop_
_entity.id
_entity.type
_entity.pdbx_description
1 polymer ?
#
loop_
_entity_poly.entity_id
_entity_poly.type
_entity_poly.pdbx_seq_one_letter_code
_entity_poly.pdbx_strand_id
1 'polypeptide(L)'
;MKISEKKFSLWFNAFILVGMLLAVVVTNVYKFQQPGARHFMLLLASVGALTGVINTVLSANGNILTFLFGLIDVTIASYVAFDSSIRPGGDPVWGNFALHAFYFLPMQFVGWWQWRKRGASSKEKVRARRLDGRQWAMLSAAFAAGTVTAYLILCA
;
A
#
# COMPACT_ATOMS: atom_id res chain seq x y z
N MET A 1 26.50 -23.83 1.65
CA MET A 1 25.13 -24.38 1.49
C MET A 1 24.31 -23.39 0.66
N LYS A 2 24.11 -23.62 -0.66
CA LYS A 2 23.31 -22.72 -1.52
C LYS A 2 21.82 -22.95 -1.21
N ILE A 3 21.20 -22.02 -0.49
CA ILE A 3 19.75 -22.03 -0.32
C ILE A 3 19.15 -21.79 -1.70
N SER A 4 18.28 -22.68 -2.16
CA SER A 4 17.57 -22.48 -3.44
C SER A 4 16.79 -21.16 -3.36
N GLU A 5 16.88 -20.32 -4.40
CA GLU A 5 16.18 -19.02 -4.48
C GLU A 5 14.67 -19.13 -4.15
N LYS A 6 14.05 -20.24 -4.54
CA LYS A 6 12.64 -20.51 -4.21
C LYS A 6 12.40 -20.70 -2.70
N LYS A 7 13.31 -21.39 -2.00
CA LYS A 7 13.20 -21.58 -0.54
C LYS A 7 13.44 -20.28 0.19
N PHE A 8 14.43 -19.49 -0.24
CA PHE A 8 14.68 -18.16 0.34
C PHE A 8 13.47 -17.23 0.19
N SER A 9 12.90 -17.14 -1.02
CA SER A 9 11.71 -16.31 -1.27
C SER A 9 10.53 -16.75 -0.41
N LEU A 10 10.29 -18.04 -0.24
CA LEU A 10 9.20 -18.58 0.57
C LEU A 10 9.38 -18.22 2.06
N TRP A 11 10.57 -18.43 2.60
CA TRP A 11 10.90 -18.08 3.99
C TRP A 11 10.83 -16.57 4.24
N PHE A 12 11.32 -15.77 3.31
CA PHE A 12 11.28 -14.33 3.39
C PHE A 12 9.83 -13.80 3.37
N ASN A 13 9.00 -14.29 2.46
CA ASN A 13 7.59 -13.93 2.41
C ASN A 13 6.82 -14.35 3.68
N ALA A 14 7.11 -15.56 4.20
CA ALA A 14 6.53 -16.03 5.44
C ALA A 14 6.96 -15.17 6.64
N PHE A 15 8.23 -14.80 6.71
CA PHE A 15 8.76 -13.92 7.76
C PHE A 15 8.08 -12.55 7.74
N ILE A 16 7.94 -11.94 6.56
CA ILE A 16 7.25 -10.66 6.39
C ILE A 16 5.79 -10.78 6.82
N LEU A 17 5.07 -11.80 6.34
CA LEU A 17 3.66 -12.02 6.69
C LEU A 17 3.47 -12.18 8.20
N VAL A 18 4.26 -13.03 8.83
CA VAL A 18 4.16 -13.27 10.28
C VAL A 18 4.51 -12.02 11.07
N GLY A 19 5.59 -11.32 10.70
CA GLY A 19 6.01 -10.08 11.36
C GLY A 19 4.94 -8.99 11.27
N MET A 20 4.36 -8.79 10.11
CA MET A 20 3.29 -7.79 9.92
C MET A 20 1.98 -8.20 10.61
N LEU A 21 1.61 -9.48 10.59
CA LEU A 21 0.48 -10.01 11.36
C LEU A 21 0.64 -9.75 12.85
N LEU A 22 1.81 -10.07 13.41
CA LEU A 22 2.12 -9.81 14.81
C LEU A 22 2.03 -8.32 15.14
N ALA A 23 2.59 -7.46 14.29
CA ALA A 23 2.52 -6.00 14.47
C ALA A 23 1.07 -5.49 14.49
N VAL A 24 0.23 -5.98 13.57
CA VAL A 24 -1.21 -5.64 13.53
C VAL A 24 -1.91 -6.12 14.80
N VAL A 25 -1.69 -7.36 15.24
CA VAL A 25 -2.32 -7.92 16.45
C VAL A 25 -1.89 -7.14 17.68
N VAL A 26 -0.59 -6.91 17.89
CA VAL A 26 -0.08 -6.18 19.06
C VAL A 26 -0.63 -4.75 19.09
N THR A 27 -0.62 -4.06 17.95
CA THR A 27 -1.14 -2.68 17.87
C THR A 27 -2.64 -2.64 18.18
N ASN A 28 -3.41 -3.60 17.69
CA ASN A 28 -4.84 -3.66 17.96
C ASN A 28 -5.14 -3.98 19.40
N VAL A 29 -4.50 -4.98 19.99
CA VAL A 29 -4.69 -5.32 21.41
C VAL A 29 -4.41 -4.08 22.27
N TYR A 30 -3.32 -3.37 22.00
CA TYR A 30 -3.00 -2.13 22.72
C TYR A 30 -4.09 -1.06 22.55
N LYS A 31 -4.53 -0.81 21.31
CA LYS A 31 -5.55 0.22 21.03
C LYS A 31 -6.94 -0.13 21.56
N PHE A 32 -7.31 -1.43 21.56
CA PHE A 32 -8.60 -1.88 22.10
C PHE A 32 -8.74 -1.65 23.61
N GLN A 33 -7.62 -1.61 24.33
CA GLN A 33 -7.59 -1.37 25.77
C GLN A 33 -7.66 0.12 26.15
N GLN A 34 -7.53 1.02 25.18
CA GLN A 34 -7.56 2.45 25.46
C GLN A 34 -8.99 2.95 25.68
N PRO A 35 -9.22 3.84 26.67
CA PRO A 35 -10.53 4.46 26.88
C PRO A 35 -10.93 5.27 25.66
N GLY A 36 -12.17 5.09 25.18
CA GLY A 36 -12.67 5.75 23.97
C GLY A 36 -12.31 5.06 22.66
N ALA A 37 -11.76 3.83 22.71
CA ALA A 37 -11.45 3.08 21.52
C ALA A 37 -12.69 2.80 20.65
N ARG A 38 -12.60 3.12 19.36
CA ARG A 38 -13.65 2.85 18.38
C ARG A 38 -13.44 1.45 17.78
N HIS A 39 -14.00 0.44 18.41
CA HIS A 39 -13.78 -0.96 18.06
C HIS A 39 -14.07 -1.25 16.57
N PHE A 40 -15.15 -0.71 16.03
CA PHE A 40 -15.47 -0.88 14.60
C PHE A 40 -14.39 -0.32 13.69
N MET A 41 -13.91 0.90 13.94
CA MET A 41 -12.85 1.51 13.14
C MET A 41 -11.51 0.79 13.29
N LEU A 42 -11.20 0.28 14.47
CA LEU A 42 -10.02 -0.53 14.71
C LEU A 42 -10.08 -1.86 13.95
N LEU A 43 -11.23 -2.53 13.95
CA LEU A 43 -11.43 -3.74 13.16
C LEU A 43 -11.31 -3.45 11.67
N LEU A 44 -11.92 -2.38 11.18
CA LEU A 44 -11.84 -1.99 9.78
C LEU A 44 -10.40 -1.68 9.36
N ALA A 45 -9.67 -0.88 10.17
CA ALA A 45 -8.26 -0.58 9.94
C ALA A 45 -7.39 -1.85 9.98
N SER A 46 -7.74 -2.83 10.83
CA SER A 46 -7.04 -4.12 10.87
C SER A 46 -7.24 -4.92 9.59
N VAL A 47 -8.47 -4.96 9.09
CA VAL A 47 -8.77 -5.61 7.80
C VAL A 47 -8.01 -4.92 6.67
N GLY A 48 -7.98 -3.58 6.65
CA GLY A 48 -7.16 -2.82 5.71
C GLY A 48 -5.68 -3.18 5.80
N ALA A 49 -5.11 -3.15 6.99
CA ALA A 49 -3.71 -3.51 7.20
C ALA A 49 -3.40 -4.95 6.73
N LEU A 50 -4.25 -5.93 7.04
CA LEU A 50 -4.07 -7.30 6.59
C LEU A 50 -4.15 -7.44 5.07
N THR A 51 -5.13 -6.77 4.44
CA THR A 51 -5.25 -6.77 2.98
C THR A 51 -4.06 -6.08 2.31
N GLY A 52 -3.53 -5.01 2.92
CA GLY A 52 -2.31 -4.34 2.47
C GLY A 52 -1.06 -5.23 2.55
N VAL A 53 -0.93 -6.02 3.62
CA VAL A 53 0.16 -7.02 3.75
C VAL A 53 0.05 -8.07 2.65
N ILE A 54 -1.14 -8.64 2.44
CA ILE A 54 -1.38 -9.62 1.38
C ILE A 54 -1.09 -9.01 0.01
N ASN A 55 -1.56 -7.78 -0.23
CA ASN A 55 -1.27 -7.03 -1.45
C ASN A 55 0.23 -6.90 -1.71
N THR A 56 1.02 -6.54 -0.69
CA THR A 56 2.48 -6.40 -0.81
C THR A 56 3.14 -7.71 -1.20
N VAL A 57 2.77 -8.83 -0.57
CA VAL A 57 3.32 -10.15 -0.89
C VAL A 57 2.91 -10.61 -2.28
N LEU A 58 1.66 -10.41 -2.67
CA LEU A 58 1.16 -10.75 -4.01
C LEU A 58 1.87 -9.91 -5.08
N SER A 59 2.07 -8.62 -4.83
CA SER A 59 2.81 -7.71 -5.71
C SER A 59 4.24 -8.15 -5.91
N ALA A 60 4.94 -8.50 -4.84
CA ALA A 60 6.33 -9.00 -4.90
C ALA A 60 6.44 -10.31 -5.71
N ASN A 61 5.39 -11.13 -5.69
CA ASN A 61 5.33 -12.37 -6.48
C ASN A 61 4.75 -12.19 -7.89
N GLY A 62 4.41 -10.96 -8.28
CA GLY A 62 3.84 -10.68 -9.59
C GLY A 62 2.46 -11.30 -9.81
N ASN A 63 1.63 -11.40 -8.78
CA ASN A 63 0.31 -11.99 -8.85
C ASN A 63 -0.77 -10.91 -9.10
N ILE A 64 -1.66 -11.14 -10.07
CA ILE A 64 -2.73 -10.21 -10.44
C ILE A 64 -3.70 -9.91 -9.29
N LEU A 65 -3.86 -10.82 -8.33
CA LEU A 65 -4.71 -10.62 -7.16
C LEU A 65 -4.25 -9.44 -6.28
N THR A 66 -3.01 -8.96 -6.48
CA THR A 66 -2.52 -7.74 -5.81
C THR A 66 -3.48 -6.56 -6.00
N PHE A 67 -4.07 -6.39 -7.18
CA PHE A 67 -4.99 -5.28 -7.44
C PHE A 67 -6.32 -5.41 -6.69
N LEU A 68 -6.80 -6.64 -6.47
CA LEU A 68 -8.01 -6.88 -5.69
C LEU A 68 -7.78 -6.53 -4.21
N PHE A 69 -6.70 -7.07 -3.62
CA PHE A 69 -6.36 -6.78 -2.22
C PHE A 69 -5.94 -5.33 -2.02
N GLY A 70 -5.25 -4.75 -2.99
CA GLY A 70 -4.91 -3.33 -2.99
C GLY A 70 -6.14 -2.43 -3.07
N LEU A 71 -7.16 -2.80 -3.83
CA LEU A 71 -8.43 -2.07 -3.89
C LEU A 71 -9.14 -2.05 -2.53
N ILE A 72 -9.20 -3.20 -1.85
CA ILE A 72 -9.81 -3.30 -0.52
C ILE A 72 -9.04 -2.43 0.49
N ASP A 73 -7.72 -2.60 0.54
CA ASP A 73 -6.83 -1.84 1.42
C ASP A 73 -6.99 -0.33 1.23
N VAL A 74 -6.84 0.14 0.00
CA VAL A 74 -6.93 1.58 -0.33
C VAL A 74 -8.31 2.16 -0.06
N THR A 75 -9.39 1.40 -0.29
CA THR A 75 -10.75 1.83 0.02
C THR A 75 -10.93 1.99 1.52
N ILE A 76 -10.48 1.03 2.31
CA ILE A 76 -10.55 1.09 3.78
C ILE A 76 -9.69 2.25 4.30
N ALA A 77 -8.46 2.41 3.80
CA ALA A 77 -7.57 3.50 4.20
C ALA A 77 -8.17 4.88 3.89
N SER A 78 -8.80 5.03 2.71
CA SER A 78 -9.53 6.25 2.35
C SER A 78 -10.66 6.54 3.32
N TYR A 79 -11.48 5.54 3.63
CA TYR A 79 -12.61 5.70 4.53
C TYR A 79 -12.16 6.05 5.96
N VAL A 80 -11.16 5.37 6.49
CA VAL A 80 -10.61 5.64 7.83
C VAL A 80 -10.02 7.04 7.91
N ALA A 81 -9.29 7.48 6.88
CA ALA A 81 -8.74 8.83 6.81
C ALA A 81 -9.84 9.90 6.72
N PHE A 82 -10.88 9.65 5.93
CA PHE A 82 -12.04 10.55 5.84
C PHE A 82 -12.77 10.68 7.19
N ASP A 83 -13.11 9.55 7.82
CA ASP A 83 -13.77 9.55 9.15
C ASP A 83 -12.94 10.30 10.21
N SER A 84 -11.63 10.09 10.22
CA SER A 84 -10.73 10.81 11.13
C SER A 84 -10.76 12.32 10.89
N SER A 85 -10.81 12.74 9.63
CA SER A 85 -10.75 14.16 9.26
C SER A 85 -12.04 14.95 9.51
N ILE A 86 -13.22 14.29 9.41
CA ILE A 86 -14.53 14.97 9.61
C ILE A 86 -15.03 14.89 11.04
N ARG A 87 -14.46 14.04 11.86
CA ARG A 87 -14.95 13.80 13.22
C ARG A 87 -14.55 14.91 14.18
N PRO A 88 -15.47 15.38 15.06
CA PRO A 88 -15.11 16.28 16.14
C PRO A 88 -14.02 15.67 17.06
N GLY A 89 -12.91 16.38 17.23
CA GLY A 89 -11.75 15.90 17.99
C GLY A 89 -10.92 14.81 17.31
N GLY A 90 -11.13 14.55 16.03
CA GLY A 90 -10.28 13.70 15.21
C GLY A 90 -9.10 14.47 14.63
N ASP A 91 -8.06 13.73 14.21
CA ASP A 91 -6.92 14.32 13.52
C ASP A 91 -7.26 14.58 12.04
N PRO A 92 -7.09 15.81 11.55
CA PRO A 92 -7.37 16.14 10.17
C PRO A 92 -6.29 15.60 9.24
N VAL A 93 -6.49 14.40 8.69
CA VAL A 93 -5.55 13.71 7.78
C VAL A 93 -6.01 13.79 6.32
N TRP A 94 -6.49 14.97 5.88
CA TRP A 94 -7.00 15.20 4.53
C TRP A 94 -6.01 14.83 3.41
N GLY A 95 -4.71 15.07 3.63
CA GLY A 95 -3.67 14.68 2.68
C GLY A 95 -3.62 13.17 2.47
N ASN A 96 -3.78 12.40 3.53
CA ASN A 96 -3.83 10.94 3.47
C ASN A 96 -5.11 10.45 2.76
N PHE A 97 -6.26 11.05 3.07
CA PHE A 97 -7.51 10.79 2.35
C PHE A 97 -7.36 11.06 0.85
N ALA A 98 -6.87 12.24 0.48
CA ALA A 98 -6.70 12.63 -0.92
C ALA A 98 -5.75 11.68 -1.67
N LEU A 99 -4.64 11.29 -1.05
CA LEU A 99 -3.67 10.36 -1.63
C LEU A 99 -4.30 8.99 -1.90
N HIS A 100 -5.06 8.45 -0.94
CA HIS A 100 -5.68 7.14 -1.11
C HIS A 100 -6.87 7.19 -2.08
N ALA A 101 -7.76 8.18 -1.96
CA ALA A 101 -8.98 8.28 -2.77
C ALA A 101 -8.71 8.69 -4.22
N PHE A 102 -7.80 9.65 -4.46
CA PHE A 102 -7.62 10.24 -5.80
C PHE A 102 -6.37 9.73 -6.54
N TYR A 103 -5.42 9.12 -5.85
CA TYR A 103 -4.23 8.57 -6.48
C TYR A 103 -4.20 7.04 -6.42
N PHE A 104 -4.14 6.44 -5.24
CA PHE A 104 -3.96 4.99 -5.13
C PHE A 104 -5.19 4.20 -5.62
N LEU A 105 -6.41 4.66 -5.34
CA LEU A 105 -7.62 3.95 -5.75
C LEU A 105 -7.76 3.89 -7.29
N PRO A 106 -7.64 4.99 -8.05
CA PRO A 106 -7.61 4.94 -9.51
C PRO A 106 -6.45 4.10 -10.06
N MET A 107 -5.28 4.15 -9.41
CA MET A 107 -4.11 3.40 -9.83
C MET A 107 -4.29 1.87 -9.72
N GLN A 108 -5.15 1.38 -8.82
CA GLN A 108 -5.49 -0.05 -8.77
C GLN A 108 -6.19 -0.48 -10.08
N PHE A 109 -7.13 0.32 -10.58
CA PHE A 109 -7.83 0.02 -11.84
C PHE A 109 -6.90 0.13 -13.05
N VAL A 110 -6.07 1.18 -13.11
CA VAL A 110 -5.10 1.37 -14.20
C VAL A 110 -4.07 0.24 -14.20
N GLY A 111 -3.55 -0.12 -13.05
CA GLY A 111 -2.60 -1.20 -12.87
C GLY A 111 -3.19 -2.56 -13.27
N TRP A 112 -4.40 -2.86 -12.79
CA TRP A 112 -5.12 -4.08 -13.16
C TRP A 112 -5.37 -4.18 -14.66
N TRP A 113 -5.81 -3.09 -15.30
CA TRP A 113 -6.05 -3.04 -16.74
C TRP A 113 -4.77 -3.25 -17.55
N GLN A 114 -3.69 -2.55 -17.19
CA GLN A 114 -2.39 -2.72 -17.83
C GLN A 114 -1.85 -4.14 -17.66
N TRP A 115 -2.00 -4.72 -16.46
CA TRP A 115 -1.60 -6.10 -16.19
C TRP A 115 -2.40 -7.09 -17.04
N ARG A 116 -3.71 -6.91 -17.13
CA ARG A 116 -4.57 -7.75 -17.95
C ARG A 116 -4.20 -7.70 -19.44
N LYS A 117 -3.85 -6.54 -19.94
CA LYS A 117 -3.36 -6.40 -21.32
C LYS A 117 -2.03 -7.11 -21.57
N ARG A 118 -1.15 -7.13 -20.58
CA ARG A 118 0.16 -7.79 -20.70
C ARG A 118 0.09 -9.29 -20.39
N GLY A 119 -0.72 -9.68 -19.42
CA GLY A 119 -0.68 -11.01 -18.80
C GLY A 119 -1.42 -12.10 -19.55
N ALA A 120 -2.26 -11.77 -20.51
CA ALA A 120 -2.90 -12.81 -21.34
C ALA A 120 -1.90 -13.49 -22.30
N SER A 121 -0.72 -12.88 -22.52
CA SER A 121 0.24 -13.30 -23.55
C SER A 121 1.61 -13.74 -23.04
N SER A 122 2.01 -13.49 -21.82
CA SER A 122 3.39 -13.81 -21.42
C SER A 122 3.51 -14.46 -20.05
N LYS A 123 3.96 -15.71 -20.06
CA LYS A 123 4.67 -16.35 -18.94
C LYS A 123 6.02 -15.68 -18.66
N GLU A 124 6.34 -14.57 -19.31
CA GLU A 124 7.57 -13.84 -19.11
C GLU A 124 7.49 -13.00 -17.84
N LYS A 125 8.36 -13.30 -16.90
CA LYS A 125 8.61 -12.46 -15.74
C LYS A 125 8.92 -11.05 -16.22
N VAL A 126 8.23 -10.06 -15.66
CA VAL A 126 8.51 -8.64 -15.92
C VAL A 126 9.99 -8.40 -15.65
N ARG A 127 10.78 -8.20 -16.69
CA ARG A 127 12.19 -7.86 -16.54
C ARG A 127 12.30 -6.38 -16.19
N ALA A 128 12.93 -6.09 -15.06
CA ALA A 128 13.28 -4.73 -14.71
C ALA A 128 14.19 -4.15 -15.82
N ARG A 129 13.75 -3.09 -16.47
CA ARG A 129 14.54 -2.36 -17.45
C ARG A 129 15.36 -1.31 -16.72
N ARG A 130 16.65 -1.22 -17.00
CA ARG A 130 17.47 -0.12 -16.52
C ARG A 130 17.00 1.19 -17.19
N LEU A 131 16.80 2.20 -16.37
CA LEU A 131 16.47 3.54 -16.84
C LEU A 131 17.71 4.15 -17.53
N ASP A 132 17.48 4.81 -18.65
CA ASP A 132 18.48 5.65 -19.29
C ASP A 132 18.75 6.93 -18.49
N GLY A 133 19.92 7.56 -18.67
CA GLY A 133 20.30 8.78 -17.93
C GLY A 133 19.26 9.91 -18.04
N ARG A 134 18.64 10.07 -19.21
CA ARG A 134 17.55 11.04 -19.40
C ARG A 134 16.30 10.69 -18.58
N GLN A 135 15.95 9.41 -18.52
CA GLN A 135 14.80 8.92 -17.73
C GLN A 135 15.05 9.10 -16.22
N TRP A 136 16.30 8.89 -15.78
CA TRP A 136 16.71 9.15 -14.41
C TRP A 136 16.61 10.64 -14.06
N ALA A 137 17.07 11.53 -14.94
CA ALA A 137 16.99 12.98 -14.74
C ALA A 137 15.53 13.44 -14.66
N MET A 138 14.65 12.95 -15.56
CA MET A 138 13.22 13.27 -15.55
C MET A 138 12.54 12.77 -14.27
N LEU A 139 12.84 11.54 -13.84
CA LEU A 139 12.26 10.96 -12.61
C LEU A 139 12.71 11.74 -11.38
N SER A 140 14.00 12.07 -11.29
CA SER A 140 14.56 12.88 -10.18
C SER A 140 13.96 14.27 -10.13
N ALA A 141 13.80 14.94 -11.29
CA ALA A 141 13.17 16.25 -11.36
C ALA A 141 11.69 16.21 -10.97
N ALA A 142 10.95 15.20 -11.44
CA ALA A 142 9.55 15.00 -11.05
C ALA A 142 9.41 14.73 -9.54
N PHE A 143 10.29 13.92 -8.98
CA PHE A 143 10.32 13.63 -7.54
C PHE A 143 10.63 14.90 -6.72
N ALA A 144 11.65 15.67 -7.10
CA ALA A 144 12.00 16.91 -6.43
C ALA A 144 10.86 17.94 -6.51
N ALA A 145 10.27 18.13 -7.69
CA ALA A 145 9.13 19.04 -7.87
C ALA A 145 7.93 18.61 -7.03
N GLY A 146 7.59 17.30 -7.01
CA GLY A 146 6.51 16.77 -6.19
C GLY A 146 6.75 16.97 -4.69
N THR A 147 7.97 16.74 -4.23
CA THR A 147 8.37 16.95 -2.83
C THR A 147 8.25 18.41 -2.41
N VAL A 148 8.76 19.33 -3.24
CA VAL A 148 8.66 20.77 -2.96
C VAL A 148 7.20 21.23 -2.95
N THR A 149 6.39 20.77 -3.91
CA THR A 149 4.96 21.10 -3.96
C THR A 149 4.23 20.59 -2.72
N ALA A 150 4.47 19.32 -2.33
CA ALA A 150 3.88 18.76 -1.13
C ALA A 150 4.30 19.54 0.12
N TYR A 151 5.58 19.90 0.24
CA TYR A 151 6.08 20.70 1.36
C TYR A 151 5.39 22.06 1.43
N LEU A 152 5.27 22.78 0.31
CA LEU A 152 4.61 24.09 0.27
C LEU A 152 3.13 24.01 0.65
N ILE A 153 2.42 22.97 0.22
CA ILE A 153 1.01 22.75 0.57
C ILE A 153 0.84 22.45 2.07
N LEU A 154 1.78 21.72 2.67
CA LEU A 154 1.71 21.34 4.09
C LEU A 154 2.15 22.46 5.03
N CYS A 155 2.94 23.42 4.53
CA CYS A 155 3.44 24.56 5.32
C CYS A 155 2.62 25.85 5.12
N ALA A 156 1.65 25.87 4.19
CA ALA A 156 0.71 26.98 3.97
C ALA A 156 -0.54 26.87 4.85
#